data_aae460d098c8e2fe901d7b2867777a16
#
_entry.id   aae460d098c8e2fe901d7b2867777a16
#
_cell.length_a   1.000
_cell.length_b   1.000
_cell.length_c   1.000
_cell.angle_alpha   90.00
_cell.angle_beta   90.00
_cell.angle_gamma   90.00
#
_symmetry.space_group_name_H-M   'P 1'
#
loop_
_entity.id
_entity.type
_entity.pdbx_description
1 polymer ?
#
loop_
_entity_poly.entity_id
_entity_poly.type
_entity_poly.pdbx_seq_one_letter_code
_entity_poly.pdbx_strand_id
1 'polypeptide(L)'
;MGFSNNNSNKLIIISSQRKTIFDCEDGSITDIDAKFDEKELVAITDMLPDEYTPIAGAYGGQMTHKTLQGERVEISYHDKHIVSGKELQLQQIVFVDKFGAENIIYVNYPSYVCGFSSDGNCFALADDGGVYILRRINN
;
A
#
# COMPACT_ATOMS: atom_id res chain seq x y z
N MET A 1 1.48 -3.77 5.47
CA MET A 1 2.47 -2.74 5.07
C MET A 1 2.02 -1.35 5.50
N GLY A 2 2.93 -0.41 5.58
CA GLY A 2 2.59 0.97 5.92
C GLY A 2 3.72 1.92 5.62
N PHE A 3 3.37 3.12 5.18
CA PHE A 3 4.35 4.19 5.00
C PHE A 3 4.75 4.80 6.34
N SER A 4 6.02 5.15 6.47
CA SER A 4 6.53 5.90 7.61
C SER A 4 5.86 7.27 7.71
N ASN A 5 5.51 7.68 8.92
CA ASN A 5 4.96 9.01 9.18
C ASN A 5 6.00 10.11 9.05
N ASN A 6 7.24 9.82 9.43
CA ASN A 6 8.33 10.80 9.47
C ASN A 6 9.16 10.83 8.19
N ASN A 7 9.10 9.76 7.40
CA ASN A 7 9.78 9.66 6.11
C ASN A 7 8.88 8.99 5.08
N SER A 8 8.16 9.80 4.32
CA SER A 8 7.16 9.35 3.34
C SER A 8 7.71 8.45 2.23
N ASN A 9 9.03 8.44 2.02
CA ASN A 9 9.67 7.55 1.04
C ASN A 9 9.87 6.12 1.57
N LYS A 10 9.71 5.87 2.86
CA LYS A 10 9.93 4.56 3.47
C LYS A 10 8.62 3.80 3.65
N LEU A 11 8.57 2.61 3.11
CA LEU A 11 7.44 1.69 3.25
C LEU A 11 7.90 0.44 4.01
N ILE A 12 7.29 0.17 5.16
CA ILE A 12 7.48 -1.09 5.87
C ILE A 12 6.60 -2.16 5.24
N ILE A 13 7.20 -3.30 4.90
CA ILE A 13 6.48 -4.47 4.39
C ILE A 13 6.75 -5.63 5.35
N ILE A 14 5.69 -6.19 5.91
CA ILE A 14 5.74 -7.32 6.83
C ILE A 14 5.03 -8.50 6.20
N SER A 15 5.75 -9.59 6.03
CA SER A 15 5.20 -10.87 5.63
C SER A 15 5.53 -11.94 6.68
N SER A 16 4.98 -13.14 6.50
CA SER A 16 5.31 -14.29 7.37
C SER A 16 6.79 -14.69 7.36
N GLN A 17 7.51 -14.31 6.31
CA GLN A 17 8.91 -14.72 6.11
C GLN A 17 9.91 -13.58 6.26
N ARG A 18 9.52 -12.35 5.98
CA ARG A 18 10.43 -11.20 5.94
C ARG A 18 9.78 -9.94 6.47
N LYS A 19 10.61 -9.10 7.07
CA LYS A 19 10.29 -7.72 7.41
C LYS A 19 11.29 -6.83 6.71
N THR A 20 10.82 -5.92 5.89
CA THR A 20 11.67 -5.07 5.05
C THR A 20 11.21 -3.62 5.06
N ILE A 21 12.14 -2.72 4.76
CA ILE A 21 11.82 -1.36 4.32
C ILE A 21 12.13 -1.26 2.83
N PHE A 22 11.15 -0.79 2.08
CA PHE A 22 11.31 -0.37 0.69
C PHE A 22 11.49 1.15 0.66
N ASP A 23 12.53 1.60 -0.02
CA ASP A 23 12.75 3.03 -0.28
C ASP A 23 12.18 3.41 -1.63
N CYS A 24 11.14 4.23 -1.62
CA CYS A 24 10.47 4.68 -2.84
C CYS A 24 11.32 5.64 -3.68
N GLU A 25 12.37 6.24 -3.10
CA GLU A 25 13.23 7.18 -3.83
C GLU A 25 14.20 6.45 -4.76
N ASP A 26 14.86 5.41 -4.26
CA ASP A 26 15.90 4.68 -5.01
C ASP A 26 15.53 3.23 -5.35
N GLY A 27 14.40 2.73 -4.83
CA GLY A 27 13.94 1.36 -5.07
C GLY A 27 14.67 0.30 -4.25
N SER A 28 15.49 0.69 -3.27
CA SER A 28 16.22 -0.25 -2.43
C SER A 28 15.31 -0.99 -1.45
N ILE A 29 15.70 -2.22 -1.11
CA ILE A 29 15.02 -3.07 -0.14
C ILE A 29 16.04 -3.42 0.94
N THR A 30 15.69 -3.16 2.20
CA THR A 30 16.52 -3.45 3.36
C THR A 30 15.77 -4.36 4.32
N ASP A 31 16.38 -5.49 4.70
CA ASP A 31 15.85 -6.33 5.78
C ASP A 31 15.98 -5.61 7.11
N ILE A 32 14.95 -5.69 7.93
CA ILE A 32 14.89 -5.00 9.22
C ILE A 32 14.45 -5.95 10.33
N ASP A 33 14.85 -5.62 11.55
CA ASP A 33 14.16 -6.06 12.75
C ASP A 33 13.04 -5.11 13.07
N ALA A 34 11.82 -5.63 13.16
CA ALA A 34 10.66 -4.86 13.53
C ALA A 34 9.77 -5.65 14.47
N LYS A 35 9.19 -4.97 15.43
CA LYS A 35 8.12 -5.50 16.27
C LYS A 35 6.80 -5.04 15.69
N PHE A 36 5.93 -5.97 15.39
CA PHE A 36 4.60 -5.70 14.90
C PHE A 36 3.56 -6.03 15.97
N ASP A 37 2.80 -5.02 16.36
CA ASP A 37 1.65 -5.18 17.26
C ASP A 37 0.39 -5.35 16.42
N GLU A 38 -0.13 -6.58 16.37
CA GLU A 38 -1.33 -6.93 15.61
C GLU A 38 -2.60 -6.29 16.15
N LYS A 39 -2.62 -5.96 17.45
CA LYS A 39 -3.78 -5.34 18.08
C LYS A 39 -3.86 -3.85 17.79
N GLU A 40 -2.73 -3.16 17.92
CA GLU A 40 -2.64 -1.72 17.67
C GLU A 40 -2.37 -1.40 16.19
N LEU A 41 -2.01 -2.39 15.39
CA LEU A 41 -1.67 -2.27 13.97
C LEU A 41 -0.54 -1.25 13.73
N VAL A 42 0.53 -1.39 14.51
CA VAL A 42 1.73 -0.56 14.39
C VAL A 42 2.98 -1.41 14.37
N ALA A 43 4.00 -0.92 13.71
CA ALA A 43 5.34 -1.49 13.72
C ALA A 43 6.35 -0.52 14.31
N ILE A 44 7.33 -1.07 15.02
CA ILE A 44 8.44 -0.34 15.63
C ILE A 44 9.72 -0.95 15.11
N THR A 45 10.62 -0.13 14.61
CA THR A 45 11.95 -0.54 14.15
C THR A 45 12.99 0.53 14.43
N ASP A 46 14.22 0.13 14.74
CA ASP A 46 15.33 1.07 14.94
C ASP A 46 15.70 1.84 13.68
N MET A 47 15.34 1.31 12.50
CA MET A 47 15.55 1.97 11.21
C MET A 47 14.64 3.19 11.00
N LEU A 48 13.54 3.27 11.74
CA LEU A 48 12.61 4.39 11.77
C LEU A 48 12.42 4.80 13.25
N PRO A 49 13.41 5.48 13.84
CA PRO A 49 13.40 5.80 15.26
C PRO A 49 12.28 6.79 15.59
N ASP A 50 11.83 6.73 16.84
CA ASP A 50 10.85 7.65 17.42
C ASP A 50 9.48 7.66 16.71
N GLU A 51 9.13 6.58 16.02
CA GLU A 51 7.78 6.45 15.45
C GLU A 51 7.14 5.08 15.67
N TYR A 52 5.82 5.09 15.69
CA TYR A 52 4.95 3.93 15.59
C TYR A 52 4.33 3.96 14.19
N THR A 53 4.89 3.17 13.26
CA THR A 53 4.42 3.18 11.87
C THR A 53 3.10 2.41 11.75
N PRO A 54 2.01 3.04 11.31
CA PRO A 54 0.75 2.35 11.08
C PRO A 54 0.90 1.27 10.01
N ILE A 55 0.35 0.08 10.28
CA ILE A 55 0.40 -1.06 9.36
C ILE A 55 -1.02 -1.46 8.99
N ALA A 56 -1.27 -1.64 7.71
CA ALA A 56 -2.53 -2.12 7.17
C ALA A 56 -2.32 -3.39 6.33
N GLY A 57 -3.34 -4.24 6.28
CA GLY A 57 -3.29 -5.48 5.52
C GLY A 57 -4.25 -6.53 6.05
N ALA A 58 -3.81 -7.78 6.10
CA ALA A 58 -4.63 -8.94 6.46
C ALA A 58 -5.28 -8.85 7.86
N TYR A 59 -4.65 -8.14 8.79
CA TYR A 59 -5.15 -7.95 10.15
C TYR A 59 -6.05 -6.72 10.32
N GLY A 60 -6.29 -5.97 9.25
CA GLY A 60 -7.09 -4.75 9.28
C GLY A 60 -6.25 -3.51 8.98
N GLY A 61 -6.79 -2.35 9.37
CA GLY A 61 -6.18 -1.07 9.09
C GLY A 61 -6.52 -0.55 7.69
N GLN A 62 -6.16 0.69 7.45
CA GLN A 62 -6.39 1.36 6.16
C GLN A 62 -5.19 2.22 5.80
N MET A 63 -4.98 2.38 4.49
CA MET A 63 -4.05 3.35 3.93
C MET A 63 -4.83 4.50 3.29
N THR A 64 -4.17 5.61 3.06
CA THR A 64 -4.79 6.81 2.50
C THR A 64 -5.09 6.63 1.00
N HIS A 65 -6.34 6.88 0.60
CA HIS A 65 -6.78 6.80 -0.80
C HIS A 65 -6.80 8.16 -1.51
N LYS A 66 -6.43 9.23 -0.81
CA LYS A 66 -6.40 10.60 -1.34
C LYS A 66 -5.06 11.25 -1.04
N THR A 67 -4.62 12.12 -1.94
CA THR A 67 -3.44 12.96 -1.72
C THR A 67 -3.86 14.39 -1.35
N LEU A 68 -2.93 15.15 -0.76
CA LEU A 68 -3.13 16.57 -0.47
C LEU A 68 -3.24 17.41 -1.75
N GLN A 69 -2.75 16.89 -2.88
CA GLN A 69 -2.81 17.54 -4.17
C GLN A 69 -4.18 17.39 -4.87
N GLY A 70 -5.11 16.65 -4.27
CA GLY A 70 -6.44 16.43 -4.83
C GLY A 70 -6.59 15.22 -5.74
N GLU A 71 -5.60 14.35 -5.77
CA GLU A 71 -5.64 13.07 -6.47
C GLU A 71 -6.24 12.00 -5.55
N ARG A 72 -6.82 10.95 -6.14
CA ARG A 72 -7.41 9.85 -5.38
C ARG A 72 -7.38 8.55 -6.17
N VAL A 73 -7.58 7.46 -5.49
CA VAL A 73 -7.96 6.19 -6.10
C VAL A 73 -9.38 5.83 -5.76
N GLU A 74 -10.08 5.26 -6.74
CA GLU A 74 -11.43 4.74 -6.60
C GLU A 74 -11.40 3.24 -6.84
N ILE A 75 -12.03 2.48 -5.95
CA ILE A 75 -12.05 1.04 -5.98
C ILE A 75 -13.46 0.57 -6.33
N SER A 76 -13.56 -0.28 -7.33
CA SER A 76 -14.81 -0.92 -7.73
C SER A 76 -14.61 -2.42 -7.94
N TYR A 77 -15.70 -3.17 -7.94
CA TYR A 77 -15.68 -4.62 -8.10
C TYR A 77 -16.58 -5.00 -9.25
N HIS A 78 -16.06 -5.84 -10.14
CA HIS A 78 -16.73 -6.26 -11.36
C HIS A 78 -16.60 -7.77 -11.54
N ASP A 79 -17.45 -8.36 -12.40
CA ASP A 79 -17.37 -9.71 -12.90
C ASP A 79 -17.12 -10.78 -11.82
N LYS A 80 -18.20 -11.45 -11.42
CA LYS A 80 -18.11 -12.54 -10.45
C LYS A 80 -17.52 -13.79 -11.07
N HIS A 81 -16.50 -14.34 -10.41
CA HIS A 81 -15.86 -15.59 -10.79
C HIS A 81 -15.95 -16.59 -9.64
N ILE A 82 -16.06 -17.88 -9.96
CA ILE A 82 -15.97 -18.96 -8.98
C ILE A 82 -14.58 -19.58 -9.09
N VAL A 83 -13.80 -19.46 -8.01
CA VAL A 83 -12.44 -20.01 -7.90
C VAL A 83 -12.39 -20.90 -6.66
N SER A 84 -12.07 -22.18 -6.86
CA SER A 84 -11.99 -23.17 -5.76
C SER A 84 -13.26 -23.20 -4.88
N GLY A 85 -14.44 -23.09 -5.49
CA GLY A 85 -15.73 -23.07 -4.79
C GLY A 85 -16.08 -21.76 -4.09
N LYS A 86 -15.24 -20.72 -4.21
CA LYS A 86 -15.50 -19.37 -3.69
C LYS A 86 -15.87 -18.42 -4.80
N GLU A 87 -16.87 -17.58 -4.54
CA GLU A 87 -17.23 -16.47 -5.42
C GLU A 87 -16.31 -15.28 -5.17
N LEU A 88 -15.59 -14.88 -6.22
CA LEU A 88 -14.68 -13.73 -6.20
C LEU A 88 -15.08 -12.73 -7.28
N GLN A 89 -14.93 -11.45 -6.99
CA GLN A 89 -15.08 -10.37 -7.96
C GLN A 89 -13.72 -9.82 -8.34
N LEU A 90 -13.57 -9.38 -9.59
CA LEU A 90 -12.41 -8.62 -10.00
C LEU A 90 -12.48 -7.23 -9.35
N GLN A 91 -11.38 -6.82 -8.75
CA GLN A 91 -11.19 -5.47 -8.24
C GLN A 91 -10.58 -4.60 -9.34
N GLN A 92 -11.14 -3.43 -9.53
CA GLN A 92 -10.58 -2.41 -10.40
C GLN A 92 -10.23 -1.19 -9.56
N ILE A 93 -9.00 -0.71 -9.71
CA ILE A 93 -8.53 0.52 -9.05
C ILE A 93 -8.25 1.56 -10.14
N VAL A 94 -8.89 2.70 -10.01
CA VAL A 94 -8.75 3.83 -10.93
C VAL A 94 -8.06 4.96 -10.19
N PHE A 95 -6.97 5.45 -10.77
CA PHE A 95 -6.35 6.70 -10.33
C PHE A 95 -7.07 7.86 -10.99
N VAL A 96 -7.53 8.80 -10.18
CA VAL A 96 -8.19 10.03 -10.63
C VAL A 96 -7.28 11.20 -10.28
N ASP A 97 -6.83 11.93 -11.29
CA ASP A 97 -5.96 13.08 -11.07
C ASP A 97 -6.73 14.28 -10.50
N LYS A 98 -6.01 15.34 -10.17
CA LYS A 98 -6.61 16.55 -9.61
C LYS A 98 -7.60 17.28 -10.54
N PHE A 99 -7.58 16.96 -11.83
CA PHE A 99 -8.49 17.51 -12.84
C PHE A 99 -9.66 16.56 -13.16
N GLY A 100 -9.70 15.38 -12.54
CA GLY A 100 -10.74 14.39 -12.75
C GLY A 100 -10.46 13.40 -13.88
N ALA A 101 -9.27 13.43 -14.48
CA ALA A 101 -8.88 12.42 -15.48
C ALA A 101 -8.63 11.07 -14.83
N GLU A 102 -9.16 10.03 -15.44
CA GLU A 102 -9.18 8.68 -14.90
C GLU A 102 -8.20 7.77 -15.63
N ASN A 103 -7.44 6.97 -14.86
CA ASN A 103 -6.55 5.94 -15.39
C ASN A 103 -6.71 4.66 -14.57
N ILE A 104 -6.97 3.55 -15.24
CA ILE A 104 -7.03 2.24 -14.58
C ILE A 104 -5.58 1.81 -14.27
N ILE A 105 -5.29 1.57 -12.99
CA ILE A 105 -3.96 1.18 -12.52
C ILE A 105 -3.87 -0.26 -12.04
N TYR A 106 -5.01 -0.91 -11.82
CA TYR A 106 -5.04 -2.29 -11.35
C TYR A 106 -6.37 -2.95 -11.74
N VAL A 107 -6.28 -4.16 -12.27
CA VAL A 107 -7.44 -5.05 -12.47
C VAL A 107 -7.00 -6.47 -12.15
N ASN A 108 -7.49 -7.03 -11.06
CA ASN A 108 -7.21 -8.41 -10.65
C ASN A 108 -8.16 -8.83 -9.53
N TYR A 109 -7.93 -10.01 -8.95
CA TYR A 109 -8.60 -10.40 -7.71
C TYR A 109 -8.28 -9.41 -6.59
N PRO A 110 -9.16 -9.30 -5.58
CA PRO A 110 -9.03 -8.23 -4.59
C PRO A 110 -7.67 -8.18 -3.90
N SER A 111 -7.11 -6.98 -3.82
CA SER A 111 -5.93 -6.69 -3.01
C SER A 111 -6.27 -6.71 -1.52
N TYR A 112 -5.27 -6.91 -0.66
CA TYR A 112 -5.43 -6.79 0.79
C TYR A 112 -5.55 -5.33 1.22
N VAL A 113 -4.72 -4.48 0.65
CA VAL A 113 -4.65 -3.07 0.99
C VAL A 113 -3.93 -2.29 -0.10
N CYS A 114 -4.30 -1.04 -0.26
CA CYS A 114 -3.58 -0.10 -1.10
C CYS A 114 -3.69 1.33 -0.55
N GLY A 115 -2.75 2.18 -0.93
CA GLY A 115 -2.81 3.59 -0.57
C GLY A 115 -1.56 4.38 -0.90
N PHE A 116 -1.68 5.69 -0.70
CA PHE A 116 -0.62 6.66 -0.95
C PHE A 116 0.28 6.88 0.27
N SER A 117 1.53 7.25 0.01
CA SER A 117 2.38 7.90 1.01
C SER A 117 1.80 9.27 1.40
N SER A 118 2.22 9.80 2.56
CA SER A 118 1.70 11.06 3.08
C SER A 118 1.96 12.26 2.16
N ASP A 119 3.05 12.23 1.39
CA ASP A 119 3.38 13.26 0.41
C ASP A 119 2.73 13.02 -0.97
N GLY A 120 2.06 11.90 -1.17
CA GLY A 120 1.41 11.54 -2.43
C GLY A 120 2.35 11.14 -3.55
N ASN A 121 3.64 10.95 -3.29
CA ASN A 121 4.62 10.61 -4.33
C ASN A 121 4.72 9.13 -4.63
N CYS A 122 4.24 8.28 -3.73
CA CYS A 122 4.19 6.83 -3.89
C CYS A 122 2.79 6.30 -3.63
N PHE A 123 2.46 5.25 -4.36
CA PHE A 123 1.26 4.44 -4.14
C PHE A 123 1.70 2.98 -4.03
N ALA A 124 1.20 2.28 -3.04
CA ALA A 124 1.51 0.87 -2.84
C ALA A 124 0.23 0.04 -2.78
N LEU A 125 0.33 -1.19 -3.30
CA LEU A 125 -0.77 -2.17 -3.29
C LEU A 125 -0.19 -3.54 -2.96
N ALA A 126 -0.82 -4.26 -2.05
CA ALA A 126 -0.46 -5.63 -1.71
C ALA A 126 -1.57 -6.61 -2.09
N ASP A 127 -1.22 -7.66 -2.80
CA ASP A 127 -2.09 -8.79 -3.12
C ASP A 127 -1.38 -10.13 -2.85
N ASP A 128 -1.99 -11.25 -3.24
CA ASP A 128 -1.39 -12.57 -3.08
C ASP A 128 -0.08 -12.77 -3.85
N GLY A 129 0.12 -12.01 -4.92
CA GLY A 129 1.31 -12.09 -5.77
C GLY A 129 2.49 -11.24 -5.29
N GLY A 130 2.26 -10.30 -4.37
CA GLY A 130 3.30 -9.44 -3.85
C GLY A 130 2.87 -8.00 -3.57
N VAL A 131 3.83 -7.10 -3.61
CA VAL A 131 3.62 -5.67 -3.41
C VAL A 131 3.99 -4.94 -4.69
N TYR A 132 3.08 -4.12 -5.17
CA TYR A 132 3.26 -3.26 -6.34
C TYR A 132 3.41 -1.83 -5.85
N ILE A 133 4.43 -1.14 -6.36
CA ILE A 133 4.72 0.23 -5.96
C ILE A 133 4.81 1.10 -7.21
N LEU A 134 3.99 2.13 -7.24
CA LEU A 134 3.99 3.16 -8.27
C LEU A 134 4.58 4.43 -7.69
N ARG A 135 5.49 5.04 -8.41
CA ARG A 135 6.14 6.28 -8.03
C ARG A 135 5.76 7.39 -9.00
N ARG A 136 5.52 8.58 -8.45
CA ARG A 136 5.34 9.77 -9.27
C ARG A 136 6.64 10.09 -10.01
N ILE A 137 6.52 10.31 -11.31
CA ILE A 137 7.62 10.81 -12.13
C ILE A 137 7.42 12.32 -12.25
N ASN A 138 8.39 13.08 -11.76
CA ASN A 138 8.42 14.52 -11.95
C ASN A 138 9.22 14.81 -13.22
N ASN A 139 8.53 15.36 -14.18
CA ASN A 139 9.15 15.82 -15.44
C ASN A 139 9.54 17.31 -15.32
#